data_b1e7edf386405af018fa18359c2ca9d1
#
_entry.id   b1e7edf386405af018fa18359c2ca9d1
#
_cell.length_a   1.000
_cell.length_b   1.000
_cell.length_c   1.000
_cell.angle_alpha   90.00
_cell.angle_beta   90.00
_cell.angle_gamma   90.00
#
_symmetry.space_group_name_H-M   'P 1'
#
loop_
_entity.id
_entity.type
_entity.pdbx_description
1 polymer ?
#
loop_
_entity_poly.entity_id
_entity_poly.type
_entity_poly.pdbx_seq_one_letter_code
_entity_poly.pdbx_strand_id
1 'polypeptide(L)'
;MGWTGTHFYKDIKTVADKKEALDLEFKDSVIASSIVNNVYYSAMRRHDGKIFAMVTLISVDNSDYFNLHYKDMDESMCPCYYDCPKYIMKLLSATEFEYAKEWRKRVNRKIKVGDKIKFDNPITFENGETINTFTYRGKSIFENGNKLYRITKYKNYSFKIIQ
;
A
#
# COMPACT_ATOMS: atom_id res chain seq x y z
N MET A 1 1.43 -17.36 3.43
CA MET A 1 2.34 -17.51 4.59
C MET A 1 3.27 -16.31 4.59
N GLY A 2 3.17 -15.45 5.60
CA GLY A 2 4.10 -14.35 5.78
C GLY A 2 5.43 -14.89 6.28
N TRP A 3 6.51 -14.41 5.73
CA TRP A 3 7.84 -14.72 6.20
C TRP A 3 8.12 -13.78 7.38
N THR A 4 8.28 -14.32 8.57
CA THR A 4 8.82 -13.59 9.71
C THR A 4 10.30 -13.93 9.82
N GLY A 5 11.13 -13.08 9.26
CA GLY A 5 12.56 -13.11 9.50
C GLY A 5 12.92 -12.00 10.46
N THR A 6 13.52 -12.28 11.58
CA THR A 6 14.06 -11.26 12.45
C THR A 6 15.49 -11.01 12.02
N HIS A 7 15.73 -9.93 11.29
CA HIS A 7 17.07 -9.47 10.97
C HIS A 7 17.37 -8.26 11.85
N PHE A 8 18.49 -8.32 12.53
CA PHE A 8 18.97 -7.27 13.41
C PHE A 8 20.02 -6.44 12.70
N TYR A 9 19.71 -5.20 12.40
CA TYR A 9 20.66 -4.25 11.86
C TYR A 9 21.08 -3.28 12.96
N LYS A 10 22.35 -3.30 13.32
CA LYS A 10 22.97 -2.34 14.21
C LYS A 10 23.38 -1.10 13.39
N ASP A 11 23.15 0.09 13.95
CA ASP A 11 23.63 1.37 13.40
C ASP A 11 22.91 1.95 12.17
N ILE A 12 21.72 1.45 11.80
CA ILE A 12 20.92 2.05 10.72
C ILE A 12 20.06 3.19 11.28
N LYS A 13 20.41 4.44 10.98
CA LYS A 13 19.78 5.63 11.57
C LYS A 13 18.77 6.31 10.65
N THR A 14 18.98 6.30 9.35
CA THR A 14 18.16 7.04 8.39
C THR A 14 17.26 6.12 7.56
N VAL A 15 16.25 6.70 6.91
CA VAL A 15 15.40 5.98 5.94
C VAL A 15 16.23 5.49 4.74
N ALA A 16 17.23 6.28 4.33
CA ALA A 16 18.12 5.90 3.23
C ALA A 16 18.96 4.67 3.59
N ASP A 17 19.54 4.65 4.79
CA ASP A 17 20.33 3.51 5.27
C ASP A 17 19.49 2.23 5.36
N LYS A 18 18.23 2.34 5.83
CA LYS A 18 17.30 1.22 5.88
C LYS A 18 17.01 0.66 4.49
N LYS A 19 16.81 1.55 3.52
CA LYS A 19 16.56 1.13 2.14
C LYS A 19 17.77 0.42 1.56
N GLU A 20 18.97 0.98 1.73
CA GLU A 20 20.20 0.41 1.23
C GLU A 20 20.49 -0.97 1.85
N ALA A 21 20.31 -1.12 3.16
CA ALA A 21 20.46 -2.40 3.84
C ALA A 21 19.51 -3.47 3.30
N LEU A 22 18.23 -3.11 3.06
CA LEU A 22 17.25 -4.03 2.51
C LEU A 22 17.51 -4.34 1.03
N ASP A 23 17.95 -3.38 0.24
CA ASP A 23 18.34 -3.60 -1.15
C ASP A 23 19.55 -4.55 -1.24
N LEU A 24 20.52 -4.44 -0.31
CA LEU A 24 21.67 -5.34 -0.20
C LEU A 24 21.26 -6.76 0.23
N GLU A 25 20.35 -6.89 1.19
CA GLU A 25 19.81 -8.18 1.64
C GLU A 25 19.19 -8.97 0.49
N PHE A 26 18.47 -8.28 -0.39
CA PHE A 26 17.74 -8.87 -1.51
C PHE A 26 18.37 -8.58 -2.88
N LYS A 27 19.64 -8.19 -2.93
CA LYS A 27 20.34 -7.66 -4.12
C LYS A 27 20.13 -8.45 -5.41
N ASP A 28 20.07 -9.78 -5.31
CA ASP A 28 19.94 -10.66 -6.47
C ASP A 28 18.50 -10.75 -7.01
N SER A 29 17.54 -10.27 -6.26
CA SER A 29 16.10 -10.37 -6.56
C SER A 29 15.42 -9.03 -6.76
N VAL A 30 15.91 -7.95 -6.11
CA VAL A 30 15.29 -6.62 -6.17
C VAL A 30 15.49 -5.98 -7.52
N ILE A 31 14.38 -5.54 -8.12
CA ILE A 31 14.36 -4.78 -9.39
C ILE A 31 14.15 -3.29 -9.12
N ALA A 32 13.28 -2.97 -8.19
CA ALA A 32 12.98 -1.62 -7.76
C ALA A 32 12.45 -1.63 -6.32
N SER A 33 12.77 -0.60 -5.56
CA SER A 33 12.35 -0.50 -4.16
C SER A 33 12.03 0.94 -3.73
N SER A 34 11.29 1.06 -2.65
CA SER A 34 10.98 2.33 -2.00
C SER A 34 10.58 2.12 -0.55
N ILE A 35 10.84 3.10 0.32
CA ILE A 35 10.26 3.15 1.66
C ILE A 35 9.22 4.26 1.71
N VAL A 36 8.01 3.91 2.15
CA VAL A 36 6.91 4.84 2.37
C VAL A 36 6.30 4.53 3.74
N ASN A 37 6.24 5.51 4.63
CA ASN A 37 5.66 5.37 5.98
C ASN A 37 6.21 4.16 6.75
N ASN A 38 7.53 3.98 6.81
CA ASN A 38 8.22 2.84 7.43
C ASN A 38 7.86 1.45 6.84
N VAL A 39 7.30 1.42 5.65
CA VAL A 39 7.07 0.21 4.89
C VAL A 39 8.00 0.19 3.69
N TYR A 40 8.79 -0.85 3.56
CA TYR A 40 9.61 -1.08 2.38
C TYR A 40 8.80 -1.88 1.36
N TYR A 41 8.65 -1.32 0.18
CA TYR A 41 8.01 -1.96 -0.98
C TYR A 41 9.07 -2.30 -2.01
N SER A 42 9.08 -3.53 -2.50
CA SER A 42 10.01 -3.94 -3.54
C SER A 42 9.36 -4.83 -4.60
N ALA A 43 9.68 -4.56 -5.86
CA ALA A 43 9.44 -5.51 -6.94
C ALA A 43 10.60 -6.49 -6.97
N MET A 44 10.31 -7.77 -6.81
CA MET A 44 11.30 -8.83 -6.71
C MET A 44 11.09 -9.88 -7.79
N ARG A 45 12.18 -10.40 -8.34
CA ARG A 45 12.17 -11.47 -9.33
C ARG A 45 12.25 -12.83 -8.64
N ARG A 46 11.30 -13.71 -8.96
CA ARG A 46 11.36 -15.13 -8.57
C ARG A 46 12.24 -15.95 -9.52
N HIS A 47 12.58 -17.16 -9.13
CA HIS A 47 13.36 -18.09 -9.98
C HIS A 47 12.66 -18.42 -11.31
N ASP A 48 11.32 -18.40 -11.35
CA ASP A 48 10.51 -18.59 -12.56
C ASP A 48 10.42 -17.34 -13.46
N GLY A 49 11.12 -16.27 -13.11
CA GLY A 49 11.13 -15.00 -13.81
C GLY A 49 9.93 -14.09 -13.50
N LYS A 50 8.92 -14.56 -12.78
CA LYS A 50 7.78 -13.73 -12.35
C LYS A 50 8.24 -12.64 -11.38
N ILE A 51 7.64 -11.46 -11.50
CA ILE A 51 7.91 -10.32 -10.64
C ILE A 51 6.74 -10.18 -9.67
N PHE A 52 7.03 -10.29 -8.39
CA PHE A 52 6.07 -10.09 -7.32
C PHE A 52 6.49 -8.89 -6.46
N ALA A 53 5.57 -8.36 -5.66
CA ALA A 53 5.90 -7.31 -4.72
C ALA A 53 6.02 -7.86 -3.32
N MET A 54 7.15 -7.57 -2.70
CA MET A 54 7.35 -7.82 -1.29
C MET A 54 7.12 -6.53 -0.49
N VAL A 55 6.40 -6.69 0.60
CA VAL A 55 6.22 -5.66 1.62
C VAL A 55 7.00 -6.08 2.86
N THR A 56 7.84 -5.18 3.35
CA THR A 56 8.56 -5.38 4.60
C THR A 56 8.15 -4.31 5.59
N LEU A 57 7.54 -4.70 6.68
CA LEU A 57 7.26 -3.81 7.81
C LEU A 57 8.54 -3.69 8.65
N ILE A 58 8.95 -2.45 8.87
CA ILE A 58 10.11 -2.13 9.69
C ILE A 58 9.58 -1.65 11.03
N SER A 59 9.71 -2.45 12.06
CA SER A 59 9.44 -2.05 13.43
C SER A 59 10.74 -1.78 14.17
N VAL A 60 10.75 -0.71 14.95
CA VAL A 60 11.83 -0.41 15.89
C VAL A 60 11.36 -0.91 17.24
N ASP A 61 12.04 -1.88 17.78
CA ASP A 61 11.84 -2.28 19.13
C ASP A 61 12.68 -1.34 20.07
N ASN A 62 12.48 -1.41 21.40
CA ASN A 62 13.20 -0.58 22.39
C ASN A 62 14.71 -0.91 22.48
N SER A 63 15.20 -1.83 21.69
CA SER A 63 16.59 -2.15 21.47
C SER A 63 17.08 -1.45 20.19
N ASP A 64 18.38 -1.29 20.02
CA ASP A 64 19.00 -0.74 18.81
C ASP A 64 18.81 -1.63 17.55
N TYR A 65 17.82 -2.50 17.57
CA TYR A 65 17.58 -3.48 16.52
C TYR A 65 16.25 -3.21 15.78
N PHE A 66 16.26 -3.50 14.48
CA PHE A 66 15.06 -3.47 13.64
C PHE A 66 14.49 -4.88 13.48
N ASN A 67 13.21 -5.02 13.71
CA ASN A 67 12.46 -6.21 13.35
C ASN A 67 11.88 -6.04 11.94
N LEU A 68 12.16 -6.98 11.06
CA LEU A 68 11.65 -6.99 9.70
C LEU A 68 10.61 -8.09 9.55
N HIS A 69 9.42 -7.72 9.10
CA HIS A 69 8.33 -8.64 8.80
C HIS A 69 8.06 -8.59 7.30
N TYR A 70 8.32 -9.69 6.62
CA TYR A 70 8.16 -9.81 5.17
C TYR A 70 6.81 -10.41 4.82
N LYS A 71 6.20 -9.88 3.75
CA LYS A 71 4.94 -10.37 3.22
C LYS A 71 4.87 -10.17 1.71
N ASP A 72 4.34 -11.16 0.98
CA ASP A 72 3.91 -10.94 -0.41
C ASP A 72 2.70 -10.00 -0.40
N MET A 73 2.70 -8.97 -1.24
CA MET A 73 1.59 -8.01 -1.32
C MET A 73 0.26 -8.65 -1.71
N ASP A 74 0.31 -9.78 -2.42
CA ASP A 74 -0.86 -10.53 -2.86
C ASP A 74 -1.40 -11.52 -1.82
N GLU A 75 -0.84 -11.59 -0.62
CA GLU A 75 -1.34 -12.52 0.40
C GLU A 75 -2.78 -12.22 0.84
N SER A 76 -3.57 -13.29 1.00
CA SER A 76 -5.02 -13.23 1.23
C SER A 76 -5.45 -12.51 2.50
N MET A 77 -4.62 -12.54 3.53
CA MET A 77 -4.91 -11.86 4.80
C MET A 77 -4.55 -10.36 4.77
N CYS A 78 -5.17 -9.61 3.91
CA CYS A 78 -4.96 -8.19 3.62
C CYS A 78 -3.86 -7.92 2.59
N PRO A 79 -4.18 -7.93 1.29
CA PRO A 79 -3.29 -7.43 0.26
C PRO A 79 -2.80 -6.01 0.57
N CYS A 80 -1.48 -5.80 0.61
CA CYS A 80 -0.88 -4.57 1.14
C CYS A 80 -0.45 -3.62 0.01
N TYR A 81 -1.41 -3.10 -0.77
CA TYR A 81 -1.11 -2.16 -1.86
C TYR A 81 -1.22 -0.68 -1.48
N TYR A 82 -1.52 -0.37 -0.23
CA TYR A 82 -2.01 0.94 0.23
C TYR A 82 -1.16 2.12 -0.24
N ASP A 83 0.13 2.08 0.04
CA ASP A 83 1.06 3.17 -0.27
C ASP A 83 2.16 2.73 -1.24
N CYS A 84 1.97 1.59 -1.92
CA CYS A 84 2.95 1.10 -2.88
C CYS A 84 3.10 2.07 -4.05
N PRO A 85 4.32 2.52 -4.35
CA PRO A 85 4.57 3.40 -5.47
C PRO A 85 4.13 2.79 -6.80
N LYS A 86 3.50 3.61 -7.65
CA LYS A 86 2.96 3.15 -8.94
C LYS A 86 4.02 2.57 -9.88
N TYR A 87 5.26 3.03 -9.79
CA TYR A 87 6.34 2.49 -10.63
C TYR A 87 6.69 1.06 -10.24
N ILE A 88 6.62 0.70 -8.94
CA ILE A 88 6.77 -0.68 -8.46
C ILE A 88 5.60 -1.53 -8.94
N MET A 89 4.36 -1.05 -8.75
CA MET A 89 3.17 -1.78 -9.19
C MET A 89 3.14 -2.09 -10.69
N LYS A 90 3.71 -1.22 -11.52
CA LYS A 90 3.79 -1.42 -12.98
C LYS A 90 4.74 -2.55 -13.40
N LEU A 91 5.68 -2.92 -12.55
CA LEU A 91 6.64 -3.98 -12.81
C LEU A 91 6.08 -5.37 -12.49
N LEU A 92 5.01 -5.44 -11.68
CA LEU A 92 4.49 -6.72 -11.18
C LEU A 92 3.87 -7.56 -12.28
N SER A 93 4.18 -8.83 -12.28
CA SER A 93 3.50 -9.82 -13.11
C SER A 93 2.01 -9.91 -12.74
N ALA A 94 1.19 -10.46 -13.64
CA ALA A 94 -0.21 -10.73 -13.33
C ALA A 94 -0.31 -11.68 -12.13
N THR A 95 -1.27 -11.42 -11.25
CA THR A 95 -1.56 -12.30 -10.13
C THR A 95 -2.63 -13.31 -10.51
N GLU A 96 -2.54 -14.51 -9.94
CA GLU A 96 -3.54 -15.56 -10.10
C GLU A 96 -4.68 -15.45 -9.06
N PHE A 97 -4.44 -14.74 -7.97
CA PHE A 97 -5.38 -14.59 -6.87
C PHE A 97 -6.47 -13.56 -7.16
N GLU A 98 -7.75 -13.96 -7.15
CA GLU A 98 -8.87 -13.08 -7.47
C GLU A 98 -8.97 -11.88 -6.51
N TYR A 99 -8.78 -12.10 -5.21
CA TYR A 99 -8.78 -11.00 -4.23
C TYR A 99 -7.66 -9.98 -4.51
N ALA A 100 -6.47 -10.42 -4.95
CA ALA A 100 -5.39 -9.51 -5.30
C ALA A 100 -5.68 -8.75 -6.60
N LYS A 101 -6.31 -9.39 -7.59
CA LYS A 101 -6.79 -8.72 -8.81
C LYS A 101 -7.76 -7.60 -8.46
N GLU A 102 -8.72 -7.85 -7.58
CA GLU A 102 -9.69 -6.85 -7.12
C GLU A 102 -9.00 -5.69 -6.39
N TRP A 103 -8.05 -5.98 -5.50
CA TRP A 103 -7.27 -4.96 -4.82
C TRP A 103 -6.44 -4.12 -5.78
N ARG A 104 -5.76 -4.74 -6.74
CA ARG A 104 -4.98 -4.03 -7.77
C ARG A 104 -5.87 -3.13 -8.62
N LYS A 105 -7.08 -3.58 -8.99
CA LYS A 105 -8.08 -2.74 -9.67
C LYS A 105 -8.45 -1.53 -8.83
N ARG A 106 -8.74 -1.71 -7.53
CA ARG A 106 -9.11 -0.61 -6.62
C ARG A 106 -8.00 0.44 -6.52
N VAL A 107 -6.76 0.02 -6.27
CA VAL A 107 -5.62 0.93 -6.13
C VAL A 107 -5.32 1.68 -7.43
N ASN A 108 -5.51 1.01 -8.57
CA ASN A 108 -5.28 1.61 -9.88
C ASN A 108 -6.48 2.39 -10.43
N ARG A 109 -7.63 2.34 -9.76
CA ARG A 109 -8.84 3.05 -10.21
C ARG A 109 -8.55 4.55 -10.34
N LYS A 110 -8.84 5.07 -11.53
CA LYS A 110 -8.75 6.50 -11.80
C LYS A 110 -10.08 7.14 -11.46
N ILE A 111 -10.07 8.13 -10.57
CA ILE A 111 -11.19 9.03 -10.33
C ILE A 111 -10.77 10.43 -10.74
N LYS A 112 -11.72 11.17 -11.29
CA LYS A 112 -11.52 12.55 -11.76
C LYS A 112 -12.17 13.52 -10.78
N VAL A 113 -11.62 14.73 -10.70
CA VAL A 113 -12.28 15.81 -9.97
C VAL A 113 -13.68 16.03 -10.56
N GLY A 114 -14.68 16.05 -9.69
CA GLY A 114 -16.08 16.12 -10.07
C GLY A 114 -16.83 14.78 -10.06
N ASP A 115 -16.11 13.66 -10.08
CA ASP A 115 -16.78 12.36 -10.00
C ASP A 115 -17.54 12.21 -8.69
N LYS A 116 -18.79 11.78 -8.78
CA LYS A 116 -19.59 11.36 -7.62
C LYS A 116 -19.24 9.93 -7.25
N ILE A 117 -18.95 9.71 -5.99
CA ILE A 117 -18.49 8.43 -5.44
C ILE A 117 -19.44 8.01 -4.34
N LYS A 118 -19.90 6.76 -4.43
CA LYS A 118 -20.65 6.12 -3.36
C LYS A 118 -19.83 4.97 -2.78
N PHE A 119 -19.46 5.08 -1.52
CA PHE A 119 -18.84 3.99 -0.78
C PHE A 119 -19.87 2.93 -0.44
N ASP A 120 -19.48 1.64 -0.53
CA ASP A 120 -20.39 0.54 -0.23
C ASP A 120 -20.77 0.53 1.25
N ASN A 121 -19.80 0.85 2.12
CA ASN A 121 -20.04 1.08 3.54
C ASN A 121 -19.91 2.58 3.86
N PRO A 122 -20.84 3.16 4.61
CA PRO A 122 -20.72 4.54 5.05
C PRO A 122 -19.44 4.79 5.86
N ILE A 123 -18.88 5.98 5.72
CA ILE A 123 -17.70 6.42 6.47
C ILE A 123 -18.17 7.27 7.64
N THR A 124 -17.78 6.87 8.84
CA THR A 124 -18.03 7.65 10.06
C THR A 124 -16.81 8.51 10.36
N PHE A 125 -17.03 9.79 10.54
CA PHE A 125 -16.02 10.78 10.87
C PHE A 125 -15.96 11.05 12.38
N GLU A 126 -14.88 11.65 12.85
CA GLU A 126 -14.67 11.99 14.28
C GLU A 126 -15.78 12.85 14.88
N ASN A 127 -16.45 13.66 14.06
CA ASN A 127 -17.60 14.47 14.47
C ASN A 127 -18.92 13.69 14.57
N GLY A 128 -18.89 12.35 14.40
CA GLY A 128 -20.05 11.47 14.44
C GLY A 128 -20.88 11.43 13.14
N GLU A 129 -20.57 12.23 12.14
CA GLU A 129 -21.28 12.19 10.85
C GLU A 129 -20.94 10.89 10.11
N THR A 130 -21.96 10.26 9.54
CA THR A 130 -21.82 9.03 8.76
C THR A 130 -22.37 9.24 7.35
N ILE A 131 -21.47 9.18 6.35
CA ILE A 131 -21.76 9.56 4.97
C ILE A 131 -21.20 8.51 4.02
N ASN A 132 -21.94 8.18 2.97
CA ASN A 132 -21.46 7.23 1.96
C ASN A 132 -21.30 7.82 0.54
N THR A 133 -21.80 9.02 0.29
CA THR A 133 -21.78 9.62 -1.04
C THR A 133 -21.04 10.96 -1.01
N PHE A 134 -20.14 11.13 -1.96
CA PHE A 134 -19.30 12.33 -2.02
C PHE A 134 -19.01 12.73 -3.46
N THR A 135 -18.65 13.98 -3.67
CA THR A 135 -18.01 14.46 -4.90
C THR A 135 -16.49 14.57 -4.68
N TYR A 136 -15.70 13.95 -5.52
CA TYR A 136 -14.25 14.01 -5.41
C TYR A 136 -13.70 15.37 -5.86
N ARG A 137 -12.89 16.02 -5.02
CA ARG A 137 -12.29 17.34 -5.26
C ARG A 137 -10.76 17.30 -5.47
N GLY A 138 -10.18 16.13 -5.55
CA GLY A 138 -8.72 15.96 -5.71
C GLY A 138 -7.98 15.80 -4.38
N LYS A 139 -6.76 15.29 -4.43
CA LYS A 139 -5.84 15.17 -3.26
C LYS A 139 -6.47 14.55 -2.01
N SER A 140 -7.31 13.51 -2.19
CA SER A 140 -8.05 12.87 -1.09
C SER A 140 -9.08 13.78 -0.39
N ILE A 141 -9.50 14.86 -1.04
CA ILE A 141 -10.58 15.74 -0.58
C ILE A 141 -11.88 15.33 -1.27
N PHE A 142 -12.91 15.22 -0.47
CA PHE A 142 -14.27 14.82 -0.86
C PHE A 142 -15.26 15.83 -0.31
N GLU A 143 -16.31 16.11 -1.06
CA GLU A 143 -17.36 17.05 -0.69
C GLU A 143 -18.68 16.33 -0.53
N ASN A 144 -19.41 16.70 0.52
CA ASN A 144 -20.81 16.35 0.69
C ASN A 144 -21.57 17.60 1.18
N GLY A 145 -22.53 18.03 0.39
CA GLY A 145 -23.18 19.33 0.61
C GLY A 145 -22.15 20.48 0.55
N ASN A 146 -22.09 21.28 1.59
CA ASN A 146 -21.16 22.41 1.71
C ASN A 146 -19.92 22.08 2.56
N LYS A 147 -19.71 20.81 2.90
CA LYS A 147 -18.60 20.37 3.76
C LYS A 147 -17.55 19.60 2.97
N LEU A 148 -16.30 19.80 3.34
CA LEU A 148 -15.15 19.09 2.79
C LEU A 148 -14.60 18.10 3.81
N TYR A 149 -14.31 16.89 3.34
CA TYR A 149 -13.80 15.78 4.12
C TYR A 149 -12.47 15.30 3.53
N ARG A 150 -11.51 14.98 4.36
CA ARG A 150 -10.29 14.33 3.94
C ARG A 150 -10.42 12.82 4.20
N ILE A 151 -10.48 12.02 3.14
CA ILE A 151 -10.51 10.56 3.23
C ILE A 151 -9.18 10.04 2.71
N THR A 152 -8.23 9.89 3.63
CA THR A 152 -6.94 9.28 3.32
C THR A 152 -7.14 7.81 2.96
N LYS A 153 -6.29 7.27 2.07
CA LYS A 153 -6.36 5.86 1.65
C LYS A 153 -7.75 5.43 1.13
N TYR A 154 -8.53 6.37 0.56
CA TYR A 154 -9.89 6.11 0.07
C TYR A 154 -9.98 4.92 -0.91
N LYS A 155 -8.90 4.61 -1.62
CA LYS A 155 -8.83 3.48 -2.55
C LYS A 155 -8.88 2.11 -1.87
N ASN A 156 -8.69 2.06 -0.56
CA ASN A 156 -8.83 0.85 0.24
C ASN A 156 -10.29 0.50 0.50
N TYR A 157 -11.17 1.48 0.36
CA TYR A 157 -12.60 1.26 0.50
C TYR A 157 -13.22 0.78 -0.81
N SER A 158 -14.21 -0.08 -0.70
CA SER A 158 -15.04 -0.43 -1.84
C SER A 158 -15.99 0.73 -2.17
N PHE A 159 -16.02 1.17 -3.42
CA PHE A 159 -16.89 2.25 -3.86
C PHE A 159 -17.22 2.15 -5.35
N LYS A 160 -18.27 2.82 -5.76
CA LYS A 160 -18.68 2.98 -7.15
C LYS A 160 -18.63 4.46 -7.54
N ILE A 161 -18.27 4.73 -8.80
CA ILE A 161 -18.48 6.04 -9.40
C ILE A 161 -19.94 6.04 -9.88
N ILE A 162 -20.72 7.00 -9.41
CA ILE A 162 -22.12 7.20 -9.79
C ILE A 162 -22.22 8.46 -10.66
N GLN A 163 -23.03 8.39 -11.66
CA GLN A 163 -23.28 9.53 -12.56
C GLN A 163 -24.24 10.53 -11.94
#